data_4842aafcd384e3f1c86b118607350623
#
_entry.id   4842aafcd384e3f1c86b118607350623
#
_cell.length_a   1.000
_cell.length_b   1.000
_cell.length_c   1.000
_cell.angle_alpha   90.00
_cell.angle_beta   90.00
_cell.angle_gamma   90.00
#
_symmetry.space_group_name_H-M   'P 1'
#
loop_
_entity.id
_entity.type
_entity.pdbx_description
1 polymer ?
#
loop_
_entity_poly.entity_id
_entity_poly.type
_entity_poly.pdbx_seq_one_letter_code
_entity_poly.pdbx_strand_id
1 'polypeptide(L)'
;LFRSTLTKNGFTDLHEAVDGKDAVEKYFELQPDLVLMDITMPNMDGLEALKAIRAKDNKANVVMCSAMGQEAMVVEAVQAGIKDFIVKPFKEDRLMKTVNSILGNP
;
A
#
# COMPACT_ATOMS: atom_id res chain seq x y z
N LEU A 1 -9.43 7.61 -4.78
CA LEU A 1 -8.60 8.71 -4.34
C LEU A 1 -7.14 8.54 -4.77
N PHE A 2 -6.52 7.40 -4.40
CA PHE A 2 -5.14 7.14 -4.85
C PHE A 2 -5.04 7.11 -6.37
N ARG A 3 -5.99 6.44 -7.02
CA ARG A 3 -5.97 6.29 -8.48
C ARG A 3 -5.98 7.64 -9.18
N SER A 4 -6.86 8.56 -8.76
CA SER A 4 -6.94 9.88 -9.35
C SER A 4 -5.63 10.65 -9.22
N THR A 5 -5.06 10.66 -8.02
CA THR A 5 -3.81 11.38 -7.74
C THR A 5 -2.66 10.80 -8.55
N LEU A 6 -2.54 9.47 -8.58
CA LEU A 6 -1.45 8.80 -9.30
C LEU A 6 -1.57 8.99 -10.81
N THR A 7 -2.79 8.89 -11.35
CA THR A 7 -3.01 9.11 -12.78
C THR A 7 -2.64 10.54 -13.17
N LYS A 8 -3.05 11.52 -12.36
CA LYS A 8 -2.73 12.93 -12.58
C LYS A 8 -1.22 13.16 -12.62
N ASN A 9 -0.45 12.41 -11.85
CA ASN A 9 0.99 12.54 -11.76
C ASN A 9 1.77 11.59 -12.69
N GLY A 10 1.11 11.00 -13.67
CA GLY A 10 1.76 10.26 -14.74
C GLY A 10 1.84 8.74 -14.56
N PHE A 11 1.29 8.18 -13.49
CA PHE A 11 1.26 6.75 -13.29
C PHE A 11 -0.01 6.17 -13.90
N THR A 12 0.11 5.33 -14.90
CA THR A 12 -1.02 4.85 -15.70
C THR A 12 -1.28 3.35 -15.57
N ASP A 13 -0.31 2.55 -15.18
CA ASP A 13 -0.50 1.11 -15.00
C ASP A 13 -0.95 0.84 -13.56
N LEU A 14 -2.23 1.09 -13.31
CA LEU A 14 -2.84 1.04 -11.98
C LEU A 14 -3.87 -0.08 -11.90
N HIS A 15 -3.79 -0.86 -10.82
CA HIS A 15 -4.71 -1.95 -10.53
C HIS A 15 -5.26 -1.79 -9.13
N GLU A 16 -6.52 -2.18 -8.93
CA GLU A 16 -7.17 -2.07 -7.64
C GLU A 16 -7.62 -3.43 -7.13
N ALA A 17 -7.57 -3.61 -5.81
CA ALA A 17 -8.09 -4.79 -5.14
C ALA A 17 -9.31 -4.39 -4.31
N VAL A 18 -10.30 -5.28 -4.24
CA VAL A 18 -11.55 -5.00 -3.51
C VAL A 18 -11.46 -5.34 -2.02
N ASP A 19 -10.50 -6.18 -1.63
CA ASP A 19 -10.27 -6.55 -0.23
C ASP A 19 -8.84 -7.11 -0.08
N GLY A 20 -8.48 -7.49 1.16
CA GLY A 20 -7.15 -7.99 1.44
C GLY A 20 -6.81 -9.29 0.72
N LYS A 21 -7.77 -10.18 0.59
CA LYS A 21 -7.56 -11.45 -0.12
C LYS A 21 -7.30 -11.19 -1.60
N ASP A 22 -8.09 -10.33 -2.22
CA ASP A 22 -7.90 -9.94 -3.61
C ASP A 22 -6.54 -9.24 -3.81
N ALA A 23 -6.13 -8.43 -2.83
CA ALA A 23 -4.84 -7.75 -2.88
C ALA A 23 -3.68 -8.75 -2.91
N VAL A 24 -3.74 -9.80 -2.09
CA VAL A 24 -2.71 -10.85 -2.07
C VAL A 24 -2.67 -11.58 -3.42
N GLU A 25 -3.83 -11.99 -3.93
CA GLU A 25 -3.92 -12.68 -5.20
C GLU A 25 -3.37 -11.84 -6.35
N LYS A 26 -3.77 -10.58 -6.42
CA LYS A 26 -3.29 -9.66 -7.46
C LYS A 26 -1.81 -9.36 -7.34
N TYR A 27 -1.28 -9.31 -6.12
CA TYR A 27 0.15 -9.10 -5.93
C TYR A 27 0.96 -10.18 -6.63
N PHE A 28 0.61 -11.44 -6.41
CA PHE A 28 1.36 -12.54 -6.99
C PHE A 28 1.07 -12.74 -8.47
N GLU A 29 -0.10 -12.33 -8.94
CA GLU A 29 -0.44 -12.37 -10.36
C GLU A 29 0.27 -11.27 -11.15
N LEU A 30 0.25 -10.03 -10.65
CA LEU A 30 0.72 -8.85 -11.38
C LEU A 30 2.15 -8.45 -11.03
N GLN A 31 2.64 -8.85 -9.87
CA GLN A 31 3.96 -8.49 -9.35
C GLN A 31 4.23 -6.98 -9.45
N PRO A 32 3.40 -6.14 -8.81
CA PRO A 32 3.53 -4.70 -8.91
C PRO A 32 4.81 -4.18 -8.25
N ASP A 33 5.27 -3.03 -8.69
CA ASP A 33 6.45 -2.38 -8.12
C ASP A 33 6.15 -1.71 -6.78
N LEU A 34 4.89 -1.40 -6.52
CA LEU A 34 4.44 -0.75 -5.29
C LEU A 34 3.00 -1.14 -4.98
N VAL A 35 2.72 -1.39 -3.71
CA VAL A 35 1.37 -1.61 -3.22
C VAL A 35 1.03 -0.50 -2.24
N LEU A 36 -0.10 0.19 -2.48
CA LEU A 36 -0.70 1.11 -1.52
C LEU A 36 -1.89 0.40 -0.90
N MET A 37 -1.83 0.14 0.39
CA MET A 37 -2.78 -0.74 1.06
C MET A 37 -3.40 -0.08 2.28
N ASP A 38 -4.74 -0.05 2.34
CA ASP A 38 -5.44 0.35 3.55
C ASP A 38 -5.28 -0.72 4.63
N ILE A 39 -5.12 -0.29 5.87
CA ILE A 39 -5.04 -1.23 7.00
C ILE A 39 -6.37 -1.96 7.17
N THR A 40 -7.49 -1.24 7.08
CA THR A 40 -8.82 -1.83 7.29
C THR A 40 -9.48 -2.15 5.95
N MET A 41 -9.69 -3.44 5.69
CA MET A 41 -10.38 -3.93 4.49
C MET A 41 -11.24 -5.14 4.85
N PRO A 42 -12.34 -5.40 4.10
CA PRO A 42 -13.17 -6.59 4.36
C PRO A 42 -12.43 -7.88 4.01
N ASN A 43 -12.91 -8.99 4.55
CA ASN A 43 -12.45 -10.37 4.38
C ASN A 43 -11.06 -10.65 4.94
N MET A 44 -10.08 -9.89 4.55
CA MET A 44 -8.72 -9.94 5.07
C MET A 44 -8.25 -8.50 5.16
N ASP A 45 -7.90 -8.02 6.34
CA ASP A 45 -7.46 -6.64 6.49
C ASP A 45 -6.07 -6.42 5.90
N GLY A 46 -5.68 -5.14 5.79
CA GLY A 46 -4.40 -4.79 5.16
C GLY A 46 -3.20 -5.35 5.90
N LEU A 47 -3.25 -5.48 7.22
CA LEU A 47 -2.14 -6.03 7.98
C LEU A 47 -1.97 -7.53 7.70
N GLU A 48 -3.07 -8.28 7.63
CA GLU A 48 -3.02 -9.70 7.26
C GLU A 48 -2.51 -9.88 5.83
N ALA A 49 -2.98 -9.04 4.90
CA ALA A 49 -2.53 -9.07 3.52
C ALA A 49 -1.03 -8.77 3.42
N LEU A 50 -0.55 -7.77 4.16
CA LEU A 50 0.88 -7.44 4.22
C LEU A 50 1.70 -8.64 4.67
N LYS A 51 1.29 -9.29 5.75
CA LYS A 51 2.00 -10.45 6.28
C LYS A 51 2.03 -11.59 5.27
N ALA A 52 0.92 -11.85 4.59
CA ALA A 52 0.84 -12.89 3.58
C ALA A 52 1.77 -12.61 2.39
N ILE A 53 1.82 -11.38 1.94
CA ILE A 53 2.69 -10.97 0.84
C ILE A 53 4.16 -11.09 1.26
N ARG A 54 4.51 -10.55 2.43
CA ARG A 54 5.90 -10.53 2.90
C ARG A 54 6.42 -11.94 3.23
N ALA A 55 5.54 -12.85 3.63
CA ALA A 55 5.94 -14.23 3.91
C ALA A 55 6.50 -14.94 2.68
N LYS A 56 6.02 -14.58 1.48
CA LYS A 56 6.45 -15.18 0.22
C LYS A 56 7.39 -14.30 -0.59
N ASP A 57 7.34 -12.98 -0.38
CA ASP A 57 8.18 -12.03 -1.08
C ASP A 57 8.68 -10.97 -0.10
N ASN A 58 9.86 -11.18 0.45
CA ASN A 58 10.44 -10.27 1.44
C ASN A 58 10.98 -8.97 0.82
N LYS A 59 10.86 -8.81 -0.49
CA LYS A 59 11.27 -7.60 -1.20
C LYS A 59 10.08 -6.75 -1.63
N ALA A 60 8.86 -7.14 -1.27
CA ALA A 60 7.66 -6.40 -1.64
C ALA A 60 7.71 -4.97 -1.10
N ASN A 61 7.37 -4.01 -1.95
CA ASN A 61 7.26 -2.61 -1.58
C ASN A 61 5.82 -2.31 -1.22
N VAL A 62 5.51 -2.29 0.07
CA VAL A 62 4.16 -2.03 0.56
C VAL A 62 4.16 -0.74 1.38
N VAL A 63 3.25 0.15 1.07
CA VAL A 63 2.99 1.37 1.83
C VAL A 63 1.60 1.23 2.43
N MET A 64 1.50 1.36 3.76
CA MET A 64 0.22 1.26 4.46
C MET A 64 -0.44 2.62 4.57
N CYS A 65 -1.76 2.63 4.43
CA CYS A 65 -2.57 3.82 4.63
C CYS A 65 -3.43 3.59 5.86
N SER A 66 -3.30 4.47 6.85
CA SER A 66 -4.00 4.34 8.13
C SER A 66 -4.83 5.58 8.43
N ALA A 67 -5.89 5.40 9.22
CA ALA A 67 -6.62 6.52 9.80
C ALA A 67 -6.01 6.88 11.15
N MET A 68 -6.39 8.05 11.67
CA MET A 68 -6.02 8.43 13.03
C MET A 68 -6.60 7.41 14.01
N GLY A 69 -5.82 7.07 15.03
CA GLY A 69 -6.24 6.08 16.02
C GLY A 69 -5.79 4.65 15.71
N GLN A 70 -5.05 4.44 14.62
CA GLN A 70 -4.56 3.12 14.23
C GLN A 70 -3.06 2.92 14.47
N GLU A 71 -2.48 3.68 15.40
CA GLU A 71 -1.03 3.68 15.64
C GLU A 71 -0.48 2.30 16.02
N ALA A 72 -1.23 1.53 16.81
CA ALA A 72 -0.80 0.17 17.19
C ALA A 72 -0.68 -0.75 15.98
N MET A 73 -1.60 -0.62 15.02
CA MET A 73 -1.56 -1.40 13.78
C MET A 73 -0.41 -0.97 12.89
N VAL A 74 -0.08 0.33 12.87
CA VAL A 74 1.06 0.85 12.12
C VAL A 74 2.36 0.27 12.68
N VAL A 75 2.50 0.17 14.00
CA VAL A 75 3.68 -0.44 14.62
C VAL A 75 3.83 -1.89 14.18
N GLU A 76 2.75 -2.67 14.18
CA GLU A 76 2.79 -4.05 13.67
C GLU A 76 3.18 -4.11 12.20
N ALA A 77 2.66 -3.19 11.39
CA ALA A 77 2.98 -3.13 9.97
C ALA A 77 4.47 -2.83 9.74
N VAL A 78 5.04 -1.91 10.51
CA VAL A 78 6.47 -1.60 10.44
C VAL A 78 7.29 -2.85 10.78
N GLN A 79 6.92 -3.58 11.81
CA GLN A 79 7.59 -4.82 12.18
C GLN A 79 7.45 -5.89 11.10
N ALA A 80 6.35 -5.88 10.35
CA ALA A 80 6.13 -6.81 9.25
C ALA A 80 6.84 -6.39 7.95
N GLY A 81 7.44 -5.20 7.91
CA GLY A 81 8.33 -4.81 6.82
C GLY A 81 7.75 -3.88 5.78
N ILE A 82 6.91 -2.93 6.15
CA ILE A 82 6.44 -1.91 5.20
C ILE A 82 7.56 -0.92 4.86
N LYS A 83 7.47 -0.31 3.69
CA LYS A 83 8.41 0.73 3.26
C LYS A 83 8.10 2.08 3.89
N ASP A 84 6.83 2.41 4.03
CA ASP A 84 6.38 3.67 4.60
C ASP A 84 4.91 3.55 4.97
N PHE A 85 4.39 4.54 5.67
CA PHE A 85 2.96 4.63 5.94
C PHE A 85 2.48 6.07 5.73
N ILE A 86 1.20 6.21 5.41
CA ILE A 86 0.56 7.50 5.17
C ILE A 86 -0.70 7.56 6.01
N VAL A 87 -0.88 8.63 6.80
CA VAL A 87 -2.05 8.79 7.67
C VAL A 87 -3.10 9.62 6.94
N LYS A 88 -4.34 9.16 6.96
CA LYS A 88 -5.48 9.88 6.38
C LYS A 88 -6.03 10.92 7.37
N PRO A 89 -6.48 12.09 6.90
CA PRO A 89 -6.40 12.55 5.52
C PRO A 89 -4.98 12.99 5.15
N PHE A 90 -4.59 12.78 3.91
CA PHE A 90 -3.26 13.18 3.42
C PHE A 90 -3.39 14.13 2.24
N LYS A 91 -2.33 14.90 2.00
CA LYS A 91 -2.25 15.78 0.83
C LYS A 91 -1.55 15.05 -0.32
N GLU A 92 -1.82 15.53 -1.53
CA GLU A 92 -1.24 14.93 -2.74
C GLU A 92 0.28 14.87 -2.69
N ASP A 93 0.94 15.93 -2.28
CA ASP A 93 2.40 15.98 -2.21
C ASP A 93 2.97 14.99 -1.20
N ARG A 94 2.26 14.71 -0.09
CA ARG A 94 2.70 13.66 0.85
C ARG A 94 2.67 12.29 0.21
N LEU A 95 1.60 11.97 -0.51
CA LEU A 95 1.49 10.70 -1.24
C LEU A 95 2.58 10.61 -2.31
N MET A 96 2.74 11.64 -3.13
CA MET A 96 3.69 11.62 -4.22
C MET A 96 5.14 11.56 -3.74
N LYS A 97 5.46 12.18 -2.61
CA LYS A 97 6.78 12.08 -2.03
C LYS A 97 7.14 10.62 -1.73
N THR A 98 6.22 9.88 -1.12
CA THR A 98 6.42 8.47 -0.80
C THR A 98 6.53 7.62 -2.07
N VAL A 99 5.62 7.81 -3.03
CA VAL A 99 5.62 7.04 -4.27
C VAL A 99 6.90 7.30 -5.06
N ASN A 100 7.30 8.55 -5.21
CA ASN A 100 8.50 8.91 -5.96
C ASN A 100 9.78 8.42 -5.29
N SER A 101 9.81 8.34 -3.97
CA SER A 101 11.01 7.83 -3.27
C SER A 101 11.20 6.33 -3.50
N ILE A 102 10.13 5.60 -3.79
CA ILE A 102 10.18 4.14 -4.02
C ILE A 102 10.33 3.83 -5.52
N LEU A 103 9.52 4.47 -6.36
CA LEU A 103 9.47 4.18 -7.80
C LEU A 103 10.29 5.14 -8.67
N GLY A 104 10.63 6.29 -8.14
CA GLY A 104 11.17 7.38 -8.94
C GLY A 104 10.05 8.13 -9.67
N ASN A 105 10.41 9.15 -10.43
CA ASN A 105 9.43 9.91 -11.22
C ASN A 105 9.03 9.10 -12.46
N PRO A 106 7.74 9.17 -12.86
CA PRO A 106 7.28 8.48 -14.06
C PRO A 106 7.89 9.00 -15.35
#